data_0946f4ae4d403a6e7a2d3cde5f9827f5
#
_entry.id   0946f4ae4d403a6e7a2d3cde5f9827f5
#
_cell.length_a   1.000
_cell.length_b   1.000
_cell.length_c   1.000
_cell.angle_alpha   90.00
_cell.angle_beta   90.00
_cell.angle_gamma   90.00
#
_symmetry.space_group_name_H-M   'P 1'
#
loop_
_entity.id
_entity.type
_entity.pdbx_description
1 polymer ?
#
loop_
_entity_poly.entity_id
_entity_poly.type
_entity_poly.pdbx_seq_one_letter_code
_entity_poly.pdbx_strand_id
1 'polypeptide(L)'
;QLKYGARLINSYLGENATISCCEVLNSLIFPAHEQHHNNSFLCAATLMGQSNIAAGATIGSNHNSRGADGEVIMGRGFWPGLCVSIKHNSMFASFSLLNKGDYNYELNVPIPFSLISNDPLKDELVIMPGYWFLYNFYALARNASKYVDRDKRITKSLIYEYAYLAPDSV
;
A
#
# COMPACT_ATOMS: atom_id res chain seq x y z
N GLN A 1 -16.14 -0.52 -0.53
CA GLN A 1 -16.99 -1.24 0.42
C GLN A 1 -16.36 -1.24 1.81
N LEU A 2 -17.15 -0.96 2.85
CA LEU A 2 -16.77 -1.10 4.26
C LEU A 2 -17.48 -2.32 4.83
N LYS A 3 -16.74 -3.24 5.46
CA LYS A 3 -17.27 -4.52 5.95
C LYS A 3 -16.72 -4.90 7.33
N TYR A 4 -17.49 -5.71 8.04
CA TYR A 4 -17.05 -6.43 9.25
C TYR A 4 -16.37 -5.54 10.31
N GLY A 5 -17.04 -4.45 10.69
CA GLY A 5 -16.56 -3.55 11.72
C GLY A 5 -15.37 -2.67 11.30
N ALA A 6 -15.14 -2.49 10.00
CA ALA A 6 -14.14 -1.53 9.53
C ALA A 6 -14.46 -0.12 10.03
N ARG A 7 -13.43 0.61 10.45
CA ARG A 7 -13.53 2.02 10.86
C ARG A 7 -12.80 2.89 9.85
N LEU A 8 -13.53 3.81 9.25
CA LEU A 8 -12.99 4.81 8.32
C LEU A 8 -13.33 6.21 8.87
N ILE A 9 -12.31 6.98 9.26
CA ILE A 9 -12.47 8.26 9.91
C ILE A 9 -11.62 9.31 9.18
N ASN A 10 -12.24 10.47 8.86
CA ASN A 10 -11.59 11.60 8.18
C ASN A 10 -10.78 11.17 6.94
N SER A 11 -11.32 10.26 6.14
CA SER A 11 -10.59 9.65 5.04
C SER A 11 -11.43 9.60 3.78
N TYR A 12 -10.77 9.62 2.63
CA TYR A 12 -11.38 9.36 1.34
C TYR A 12 -11.07 7.94 0.89
N LEU A 13 -12.10 7.21 0.48
CA LEU A 13 -11.97 5.88 -0.09
C LEU A 13 -12.44 5.88 -1.54
N GLY A 14 -11.53 5.69 -2.45
CA GLY A 14 -11.77 5.62 -3.88
C GLY A 14 -12.67 4.45 -4.28
N GLU A 15 -13.18 4.51 -5.50
CA GLU A 15 -14.07 3.49 -6.05
C GLU A 15 -13.39 2.11 -6.15
N ASN A 16 -14.19 1.08 -6.19
CA ASN A 16 -13.75 -0.32 -6.29
C ASN A 16 -12.74 -0.76 -5.20
N ALA A 17 -12.76 -0.09 -4.05
CA ALA A 17 -11.91 -0.41 -2.91
C ALA A 17 -12.68 -1.15 -1.81
N THR A 18 -11.98 -1.96 -1.03
CA THR A 18 -12.55 -2.71 0.10
C THR A 18 -11.72 -2.52 1.35
N ILE A 19 -12.39 -2.13 2.44
CA ILE A 19 -11.83 -2.08 3.80
C ILE A 19 -12.71 -2.97 4.69
N SER A 20 -12.09 -3.88 5.41
CA SER A 20 -12.79 -4.72 6.39
C SER A 20 -11.89 -5.09 7.58
N CYS A 21 -12.50 -5.22 8.76
CA CYS A 21 -11.83 -5.67 9.99
C CYS A 21 -10.61 -4.82 10.40
N CYS A 22 -10.54 -3.56 10.03
CA CYS A 22 -9.38 -2.70 10.26
C CYS A 22 -9.77 -1.25 10.50
N GLU A 23 -8.80 -0.44 10.86
CA GLU A 23 -8.98 0.99 11.09
C GLU A 23 -8.16 1.82 10.10
N VAL A 24 -8.81 2.83 9.52
CA VAL A 24 -8.21 3.78 8.59
C VAL A 24 -8.55 5.19 9.03
N LEU A 25 -7.53 6.01 9.25
CA LEU A 25 -7.66 7.38 9.75
C LEU A 25 -6.93 8.37 8.84
N ASN A 26 -7.51 9.55 8.64
CA ASN A 26 -6.84 10.70 8.03
C ASN A 26 -6.09 10.36 6.73
N SER A 27 -6.68 9.53 5.88
CA SER A 27 -6.00 8.97 4.72
C SER A 27 -6.72 9.25 3.41
N LEU A 28 -5.95 9.39 2.33
CA LEU A 28 -6.42 9.52 0.96
C LEU A 28 -6.12 8.22 0.21
N ILE A 29 -7.16 7.47 -0.12
CA ILE A 29 -7.04 6.16 -0.76
C ILE A 29 -7.63 6.21 -2.16
N PHE A 30 -6.79 6.08 -3.16
CA PHE A 30 -7.18 6.01 -4.56
C PHE A 30 -7.83 4.67 -4.91
N PRO A 31 -8.49 4.54 -6.07
CA PRO A 31 -9.30 3.39 -6.42
C PRO A 31 -8.58 2.03 -6.41
N ALA A 32 -9.38 0.97 -6.30
CA ALA A 32 -8.92 -0.42 -6.34
C ALA A 32 -7.98 -0.83 -5.18
N HIS A 33 -8.20 -0.26 -4.01
CA HIS A 33 -7.48 -0.64 -2.79
C HIS A 33 -8.13 -1.85 -2.10
N GLU A 34 -7.32 -2.75 -1.59
CA GLU A 34 -7.74 -3.92 -0.82
C GLU A 34 -7.07 -3.94 0.56
N GLN A 35 -7.88 -3.81 1.61
CA GLN A 35 -7.46 -3.93 3.01
C GLN A 35 -8.55 -4.71 3.76
N HIS A 36 -8.53 -6.04 3.60
CA HIS A 36 -9.64 -6.88 4.01
C HIS A 36 -9.27 -8.00 5.00
N HIS A 37 -8.05 -7.99 5.48
CA HIS A 37 -7.60 -8.89 6.53
C HIS A 37 -7.53 -8.18 7.88
N ASN A 38 -7.69 -8.96 8.95
CA ASN A 38 -7.83 -8.47 10.31
C ASN A 38 -6.57 -7.76 10.83
N ASN A 39 -6.79 -6.86 11.78
CA ASN A 39 -5.75 -6.24 12.61
C ASN A 39 -4.72 -5.40 11.83
N SER A 40 -5.13 -4.76 10.74
CA SER A 40 -4.31 -3.74 10.08
C SER A 40 -4.74 -2.34 10.51
N PHE A 41 -3.78 -1.42 10.49
CA PHE A 41 -3.97 -0.01 10.82
C PHE A 41 -3.31 0.86 9.76
N LEU A 42 -4.02 1.86 9.30
CA LEU A 42 -3.53 2.84 8.33
C LEU A 42 -3.87 4.25 8.79
N CYS A 43 -2.88 5.10 8.92
CA CYS A 43 -3.09 6.47 9.37
C CYS A 43 -2.18 7.47 8.67
N ALA A 44 -2.72 8.65 8.37
CA ALA A 44 -2.01 9.75 7.74
C ALA A 44 -1.25 9.30 6.47
N ALA A 45 -1.97 8.70 5.53
CA ALA A 45 -1.38 8.07 4.37
C ALA A 45 -2.09 8.43 3.07
N THR A 46 -1.30 8.54 2.00
CA THR A 46 -1.78 8.63 0.62
C THR A 46 -1.40 7.36 -0.15
N LEU A 47 -2.41 6.62 -0.61
CA LEU A 47 -2.25 5.41 -1.42
C LEU A 47 -2.74 5.66 -2.84
N MET A 48 -1.88 5.43 -3.83
CA MET A 48 -2.16 5.75 -5.24
C MET A 48 -2.98 4.68 -5.98
N GLY A 49 -3.63 3.77 -5.25
CA GLY A 49 -4.53 2.76 -5.83
C GLY A 49 -3.86 1.44 -6.17
N GLN A 50 -4.67 0.46 -6.61
CA GLN A 50 -4.25 -0.94 -6.84
C GLN A 50 -3.43 -1.55 -5.70
N SER A 51 -3.53 -0.98 -4.51
CA SER A 51 -2.73 -1.34 -3.34
C SER A 51 -3.40 -2.44 -2.54
N ASN A 52 -2.59 -3.21 -1.83
CA ASN A 52 -3.09 -4.31 -0.99
C ASN A 52 -2.35 -4.32 0.33
N ILE A 53 -3.04 -4.04 1.42
CA ILE A 53 -2.46 -4.07 2.77
C ILE A 53 -2.81 -5.39 3.45
N ALA A 54 -1.77 -6.11 3.86
CA ALA A 54 -1.92 -7.41 4.49
C ALA A 54 -2.32 -7.33 5.96
N ALA A 55 -2.69 -8.46 6.53
CA ALA A 55 -3.06 -8.57 7.94
C ALA A 55 -1.94 -8.10 8.88
N GLY A 56 -2.32 -7.39 9.95
CA GLY A 56 -1.41 -6.94 10.98
C GLY A 56 -0.46 -5.82 10.56
N ALA A 57 -0.56 -5.30 9.35
CA ALA A 57 0.29 -4.18 8.93
C ALA A 57 -0.11 -2.90 9.69
N THR A 58 0.89 -2.20 10.25
CA THR A 58 0.73 -0.94 10.97
C THR A 58 1.47 0.15 10.20
N ILE A 59 0.74 1.08 9.61
CA ILE A 59 1.27 2.06 8.69
C ILE A 59 0.91 3.46 9.14
N GLY A 60 1.93 4.28 9.31
CA GLY A 60 1.80 5.69 9.66
C GLY A 60 1.40 5.94 11.11
N SER A 61 1.26 7.22 11.42
CA SER A 61 0.81 7.72 12.71
C SER A 61 0.18 9.09 12.51
N ASN A 62 -0.80 9.44 13.31
CA ASN A 62 -1.43 10.77 13.22
C ASN A 62 -0.84 11.79 14.21
N HIS A 63 0.06 11.38 15.05
CA HIS A 63 0.75 12.28 15.99
C HIS A 63 1.97 11.61 16.63
N ASN A 64 2.88 12.44 17.10
CA ASN A 64 3.99 12.07 17.97
C ASN A 64 4.09 13.07 19.14
N SER A 65 5.06 12.87 20.01
CA SER A 65 5.28 13.77 21.16
C SER A 65 5.81 15.16 20.79
N ARG A 66 6.13 15.42 19.52
CA ARG A 66 6.73 16.66 19.02
C ARG A 66 5.84 17.45 18.08
N GLY A 67 4.65 16.94 17.74
CA GLY A 67 3.71 17.59 16.82
C GLY A 67 3.16 16.62 15.77
N ALA A 68 2.66 17.18 14.67
CA ALA A 68 2.14 16.40 13.58
C ALA A 68 3.26 15.66 12.83
N ASP A 69 3.06 14.39 12.60
CA ASP A 69 3.94 13.58 11.76
C ASP A 69 3.67 13.85 10.28
N GLY A 70 4.65 13.60 9.43
CA GLY A 70 4.46 13.61 8.00
C GLY A 70 3.61 12.43 7.52
N GLU A 71 3.13 12.51 6.30
CA GLU A 71 2.34 11.46 5.67
C GLU A 71 3.20 10.34 5.10
N VAL A 72 2.64 9.13 5.06
CA VAL A 72 3.22 8.04 4.27
C VAL A 72 2.64 8.11 2.85
N ILE A 73 3.50 8.21 1.85
CA ILE A 73 3.10 8.25 0.45
C ILE A 73 3.47 6.92 -0.22
N MET A 74 2.47 6.23 -0.72
CA MET A 74 2.61 4.91 -1.32
C MET A 74 2.14 4.92 -2.78
N GLY A 75 3.06 4.62 -3.68
CA GLY A 75 2.79 4.52 -5.11
C GLY A 75 1.74 3.45 -5.44
N ARG A 76 1.28 3.45 -6.67
CA ARG A 76 0.29 2.49 -7.16
C ARG A 76 0.82 1.06 -7.04
N GLY A 77 -0.04 0.11 -6.67
CA GLY A 77 0.36 -1.28 -6.50
C GLY A 77 1.21 -1.59 -5.27
N PHE A 78 1.29 -0.66 -4.32
CA PHE A 78 2.01 -0.86 -3.07
C PHE A 78 1.47 -2.06 -2.29
N TRP A 79 2.37 -2.92 -1.81
CA TRP A 79 2.00 -4.13 -1.09
C TRP A 79 2.93 -4.42 0.09
N PRO A 80 2.59 -3.99 1.30
CA PRO A 80 3.28 -4.46 2.51
C PRO A 80 2.83 -5.88 2.83
N GLY A 81 3.79 -6.72 3.21
CA GLY A 81 3.54 -8.08 3.68
C GLY A 81 2.85 -8.13 5.04
N LEU A 82 2.68 -9.33 5.56
CA LEU A 82 2.05 -9.56 6.86
C LEU A 82 2.85 -8.90 7.98
N CYS A 83 2.15 -8.22 8.90
CA CYS A 83 2.74 -7.59 10.09
C CYS A 83 3.91 -6.64 9.77
N VAL A 84 3.84 -5.94 8.64
CA VAL A 84 4.80 -4.87 8.34
C VAL A 84 4.47 -3.65 9.19
N SER A 85 5.49 -3.05 9.80
CA SER A 85 5.39 -1.78 10.49
C SER A 85 6.20 -0.72 9.74
N ILE A 86 5.56 0.39 9.36
CA ILE A 86 6.19 1.47 8.59
C ILE A 86 6.07 2.77 9.38
N LYS A 87 7.20 3.43 9.56
CA LYS A 87 7.24 4.76 10.15
C LYS A 87 6.58 5.79 9.22
N HIS A 88 5.93 6.77 9.82
CA HIS A 88 5.40 7.95 9.13
C HIS A 88 6.50 8.68 8.33
N ASN A 89 6.09 9.55 7.43
CA ASN A 89 6.97 10.33 6.55
C ASN A 89 7.84 9.49 5.61
N SER A 90 7.35 8.31 5.27
CA SER A 90 8.01 7.43 4.29
C SER A 90 7.37 7.55 2.91
N MET A 91 8.17 7.37 1.87
CA MET A 91 7.73 7.41 0.47
C MET A 91 8.17 6.15 -0.26
N PHE A 92 7.25 5.56 -1.03
CA PHE A 92 7.51 4.36 -1.82
C PHE A 92 7.01 4.53 -3.25
N ALA A 93 7.84 4.15 -4.21
CA ALA A 93 7.48 4.12 -5.62
C ALA A 93 6.40 3.06 -5.92
N SER A 94 5.85 3.13 -7.13
CA SER A 94 4.82 2.19 -7.59
C SER A 94 5.32 0.74 -7.57
N PHE A 95 4.42 -0.19 -7.20
CA PHE A 95 4.71 -1.62 -7.09
C PHE A 95 5.83 -1.98 -6.11
N SER A 96 6.04 -1.16 -5.08
CA SER A 96 6.92 -1.54 -3.97
C SER A 96 6.27 -2.65 -3.13
N LEU A 97 7.03 -3.71 -2.90
CA LEU A 97 6.67 -4.85 -2.05
C LEU A 97 7.57 -4.82 -0.82
N LEU A 98 6.97 -4.82 0.37
CA LEU A 98 7.73 -4.87 1.61
C LEU A 98 7.64 -6.27 2.23
N ASN A 99 8.78 -6.86 2.51
CA ASN A 99 8.83 -8.10 3.28
C ASN A 99 8.44 -7.83 4.75
N LYS A 100 8.00 -8.87 5.46
CA LYS A 100 7.68 -8.77 6.88
C LYS A 100 8.85 -8.17 7.65
N GLY A 101 8.58 -7.12 8.43
CA GLY A 101 9.58 -6.45 9.23
C GLY A 101 9.12 -5.11 9.80
N ASP A 102 9.94 -4.58 10.68
CA ASP A 102 9.78 -3.25 11.26
C ASP A 102 10.72 -2.27 10.54
N TYR A 103 10.15 -1.24 9.96
CA TYR A 103 10.86 -0.19 9.24
C TYR A 103 10.81 1.10 10.06
N ASN A 104 11.78 1.22 10.97
CA ASN A 104 11.78 2.24 12.02
C ASN A 104 12.31 3.61 11.57
N TYR A 105 12.78 3.71 10.33
CA TYR A 105 13.32 4.94 9.76
C TYR A 105 12.37 5.52 8.72
N GLU A 106 12.44 6.82 8.51
CA GLU A 106 11.78 7.48 7.40
C GLU A 106 12.46 7.08 6.10
N LEU A 107 11.74 6.33 5.27
CA LEU A 107 12.27 5.76 4.05
C LEU A 107 11.84 6.57 2.83
N ASN A 108 12.76 6.76 1.90
CA ASN A 108 12.45 7.23 0.55
C ASN A 108 12.97 6.20 -0.46
N VAL A 109 12.08 5.41 -1.01
CA VAL A 109 12.41 4.35 -1.97
C VAL A 109 11.80 4.70 -3.34
N PRO A 110 12.55 5.39 -4.21
CA PRO A 110 12.04 5.87 -5.49
C PRO A 110 12.11 4.83 -6.62
N ILE A 111 12.47 3.58 -6.33
CA ILE A 111 12.68 2.54 -7.34
C ILE A 111 11.43 1.66 -7.42
N PRO A 112 10.67 1.72 -8.52
CA PRO A 112 9.47 0.90 -8.67
C PRO A 112 9.81 -0.59 -8.84
N PHE A 113 8.79 -1.44 -8.64
CA PHE A 113 8.88 -2.90 -8.76
C PHE A 113 9.89 -3.58 -7.83
N SER A 114 10.27 -2.91 -6.74
CA SER A 114 11.27 -3.38 -5.80
C SER A 114 10.67 -4.25 -4.69
N LEU A 115 11.46 -5.24 -4.23
CA LEU A 115 11.28 -5.83 -2.91
C LEU A 115 12.17 -5.11 -1.90
N ILE A 116 11.56 -4.70 -0.80
CA ILE A 116 12.23 -4.02 0.31
C ILE A 116 12.22 -4.95 1.52
N SER A 117 13.36 -5.18 2.09
CA SER A 117 13.55 -6.05 3.26
C SER A 117 14.42 -5.38 4.29
N ASN A 118 14.21 -5.70 5.55
CA ASN A 118 15.14 -5.36 6.62
C ASN A 118 15.85 -6.65 7.05
N ASP A 119 17.19 -6.64 7.05
CA ASP A 119 17.99 -7.71 7.62
C ASP A 119 18.26 -7.39 9.10
N PRO A 120 17.53 -8.01 10.04
CA PRO A 120 17.64 -7.67 11.45
C PRO A 120 18.96 -8.11 12.09
N LEU A 121 19.70 -9.02 11.46
CA LEU A 121 21.01 -9.46 11.96
C LEU A 121 22.11 -8.46 11.69
N LYS A 122 21.96 -7.73 10.58
CA LYS A 122 22.95 -6.73 10.16
C LYS A 122 22.47 -5.30 10.36
N ASP A 123 21.19 -5.12 10.72
CA ASP A 123 20.52 -3.81 10.77
C ASP A 123 20.64 -3.05 9.42
N GLU A 124 20.45 -3.78 8.32
CA GLU A 124 20.58 -3.27 6.97
C GLU A 124 19.26 -3.28 6.22
N LEU A 125 18.94 -2.18 5.54
CA LEU A 125 17.87 -2.12 4.56
C LEU A 125 18.38 -2.69 3.23
N VAL A 126 17.70 -3.71 2.74
CA VAL A 126 18.00 -4.36 1.46
C VAL A 126 16.90 -4.03 0.46
N ILE A 127 17.28 -3.43 -0.66
CA ILE A 127 16.37 -3.15 -1.77
C ILE A 127 16.79 -4.00 -2.97
N MET A 128 15.86 -4.81 -3.49
CA MET A 128 16.05 -5.59 -4.71
C MET A 128 15.23 -4.98 -5.84
N PRO A 129 15.84 -4.20 -6.73
CA PRO A 129 15.15 -3.61 -7.88
C PRO A 129 14.65 -4.68 -8.85
N GLY A 130 13.53 -4.41 -9.51
CA GLY A 130 12.99 -5.32 -10.52
C GLY A 130 12.52 -6.68 -10.00
N TYR A 131 12.33 -6.83 -8.70
CA TYR A 131 11.91 -8.09 -8.06
C TYR A 131 10.68 -8.71 -8.72
N TRP A 132 9.69 -7.91 -9.07
CA TRP A 132 8.46 -8.40 -9.71
C TRP A 132 8.73 -9.08 -11.04
N PHE A 133 9.64 -8.56 -11.84
CA PHE A 133 9.98 -9.11 -13.15
C PHE A 133 10.85 -10.36 -13.03
N LEU A 134 11.76 -10.39 -12.06
CA LEU A 134 12.71 -11.47 -11.89
C LEU A 134 12.09 -12.69 -11.19
N TYR A 135 11.24 -12.46 -10.19
CA TYR A 135 10.81 -13.54 -9.29
C TYR A 135 9.30 -13.65 -9.11
N ASN A 136 8.52 -12.62 -9.47
CA ASN A 136 7.09 -12.59 -9.17
C ASN A 136 6.23 -12.07 -10.33
N PHE A 137 6.69 -12.24 -11.54
CA PHE A 137 6.02 -11.72 -12.74
C PHE A 137 4.59 -12.25 -12.89
N TYR A 138 4.36 -13.51 -12.56
CA TYR A 138 3.02 -14.10 -12.60
C TYR A 138 2.04 -13.34 -11.70
N ALA A 139 2.44 -12.98 -10.49
CA ALA A 139 1.58 -12.24 -9.58
C ALA A 139 1.32 -10.80 -10.08
N LEU A 140 2.32 -10.16 -10.68
CA LEU A 140 2.18 -8.85 -11.29
C LEU A 140 1.16 -8.86 -12.42
N ALA A 141 1.31 -9.77 -13.38
CA ALA A 141 0.41 -9.92 -14.52
C ALA A 141 -1.01 -10.30 -14.07
N ARG A 142 -1.14 -11.27 -13.16
CA ARG A 142 -2.43 -11.67 -12.59
C ARG A 142 -3.14 -10.51 -11.88
N ASN A 143 -2.42 -9.68 -11.15
CA ASN A 143 -3.02 -8.56 -10.45
C ASN A 143 -3.55 -7.50 -11.42
N ALA A 144 -2.89 -7.25 -12.54
CA ALA A 144 -3.38 -6.34 -13.56
C ALA A 144 -4.75 -6.81 -14.11
N SER A 145 -4.88 -8.07 -14.50
CA SER A 145 -6.16 -8.63 -14.98
C SER A 145 -7.22 -8.70 -13.88
N LYS A 146 -6.83 -9.05 -12.66
CA LYS A 146 -7.73 -9.15 -11.51
C LYS A 146 -8.55 -7.88 -11.27
N TYR A 147 -7.95 -6.71 -11.40
CA TYR A 147 -8.65 -5.45 -11.16
C TYR A 147 -9.68 -5.15 -12.23
N VAL A 148 -9.42 -5.53 -13.48
CA VAL A 148 -10.38 -5.42 -14.58
C VAL A 148 -11.55 -6.39 -14.36
N ASP A 149 -11.24 -7.64 -14.07
CA ASP A 149 -12.27 -8.71 -13.90
C ASP A 149 -13.15 -8.49 -12.67
N ARG A 150 -12.61 -7.86 -11.65
CA ARG A 150 -13.33 -7.60 -10.39
C ARG A 150 -13.94 -6.21 -10.29
N ASP A 151 -13.88 -5.42 -11.34
CA ASP A 151 -14.52 -4.11 -11.36
C ASP A 151 -16.03 -4.21 -11.33
N LYS A 152 -16.60 -4.02 -10.14
CA LYS A 152 -18.03 -4.11 -9.84
C LYS A 152 -18.74 -2.75 -9.84
N ARG A 153 -18.11 -1.72 -10.37
CA ARG A 153 -18.77 -0.41 -10.46
C ARG A 153 -19.97 -0.47 -11.39
N ILE A 154 -21.08 0.07 -10.94
CA ILE A 154 -22.31 0.19 -11.74
C ILE A 154 -22.10 1.25 -12.83
N THR A 155 -21.51 2.37 -12.45
CA THR A 155 -21.16 3.46 -13.36
C THR A 155 -19.64 3.51 -13.50
N LYS A 156 -19.14 3.43 -14.72
CA LYS A 156 -17.69 3.48 -15.03
C LYS A 156 -17.32 4.84 -15.63
N SER A 157 -17.57 5.89 -14.87
CA SER A 157 -17.28 7.27 -15.30
C SER A 157 -15.79 7.63 -15.23
N LEU A 158 -15.04 6.96 -14.36
CA LEU A 158 -13.61 7.17 -14.22
C LEU A 158 -12.81 6.07 -14.93
N ILE A 159 -11.83 6.48 -15.69
CA ILE A 159 -10.87 5.58 -16.33
C ILE A 159 -9.74 5.33 -15.33
N TYR A 160 -9.46 4.06 -15.07
CA TYR A 160 -8.35 3.65 -14.20
C TYR A 160 -7.23 3.04 -15.04
N GLU A 161 -6.01 3.38 -14.68
CA GLU A 161 -4.84 2.71 -15.22
C GLU A 161 -4.58 1.42 -14.46
N TYR A 162 -4.74 0.29 -15.14
CA TYR A 162 -4.48 -1.04 -14.56
C TYR A 162 -3.19 -1.68 -15.07
N ALA A 163 -2.62 -1.15 -16.15
CA ALA A 163 -1.35 -1.66 -16.66
C ALA A 163 -0.23 -1.43 -15.63
N TYR A 164 0.60 -2.46 -15.43
CA TYR A 164 1.73 -2.30 -14.52
C TYR A 164 2.82 -1.41 -15.11
N LEU A 165 3.00 -1.37 -16.42
CA LEU A 165 3.85 -0.40 -17.09
C LEU A 165 3.02 0.83 -17.49
N ALA A 166 3.20 1.91 -16.80
CA ALA A 166 2.50 3.17 -16.99
C ALA A 166 3.40 4.34 -16.54
N PRO A 167 3.05 5.60 -16.83
CA PRO A 167 3.94 6.74 -16.54
C PRO A 167 4.41 6.89 -15.09
N ASP A 168 3.70 6.31 -14.14
CA ASP A 168 4.07 6.33 -12.72
C ASP A 168 5.07 5.24 -12.33
N SER A 169 5.32 4.29 -13.21
CA SER A 169 6.13 3.10 -12.92
C SER A 169 7.28 2.85 -13.91
N VAL A 170 7.45 3.73 -14.92
CA VAL A 170 8.52 3.65 -15.92
C VAL A 170 9.26 4.98 -16.07
#